data_4f2a06149c03d0a858e7906495ccba50
#
_entry.id   4f2a06149c03d0a858e7906495ccba50
#
_cell.length_a   1.000
_cell.length_b   1.000
_cell.length_c   1.000
_cell.angle_alpha   90.00
_cell.angle_beta   90.00
_cell.angle_gamma   90.00
#
_symmetry.space_group_name_H-M   'P 1'
#
loop_
_entity.id
_entity.type
_entity.pdbx_description
1 polymer ?
#
loop_
_entity_poly.entity_id
_entity_poly.type
_entity_poly.pdbx_seq_one_letter_code
_entity_poly.pdbx_strand_id
1 'polypeptide(L)'
;MDNIIGYVKKWGKYTFSEKPFNEVDSLVLCQLVYLNYEKYVPALSEKNTSVSMLSICEDPGWEQILEDYWYKEHNRELFLLAAGSPRFGHMKMNYYVNVIDEDRQAQFSAMTYFLSDGRIYIAYRGTDATIVGWKQDLNLTFSKPLRSQYLAVEYMEQVAGEAAGGFCPGIYAGGHSKGGNLAVYGAMNCSDEIRAKLIRIFNHDGPGFRPEIKAQGNFQAIAERIIKFIPRSSLVGMILEEESDYEVIESWGIGLFQHNTYSWKVEDGALVRAKNRTNAKVIRDAALNEWILSLTEEQTHAFVDTLYEVVSASEVSNVFEFEANWKKCLQNVLLAAKEVDEETKKGIQKTIHLFFQILLENLKMGGWPWQEQ
;
A
#
# COMPACT_ATOMS: atom_id res chain seq x y z
N MET A 1 9.29 18.03 -13.76
CA MET A 1 8.57 17.26 -12.73
C MET A 1 9.41 16.05 -12.41
N ASP A 2 9.48 15.69 -11.18
CA ASP A 2 10.34 14.66 -10.63
C ASP A 2 9.49 13.57 -9.95
N ASN A 3 10.13 12.56 -9.37
CA ASN A 3 9.48 11.54 -8.55
C ASN A 3 10.13 11.51 -7.15
N ILE A 4 9.88 10.47 -6.36
CA ILE A 4 10.45 10.34 -5.01
C ILE A 4 11.98 10.28 -5.02
N ILE A 5 12.62 9.72 -6.06
CA ILE A 5 14.08 9.73 -6.19
C ILE A 5 14.60 11.15 -6.38
N GLY A 6 14.03 11.89 -7.32
CA GLY A 6 14.38 13.29 -7.52
C GLY A 6 14.04 14.17 -6.32
N TYR A 7 12.98 13.86 -5.59
CA TYR A 7 12.69 14.50 -4.31
C TYR A 7 13.86 14.34 -3.33
N VAL A 8 14.34 13.12 -3.10
CA VAL A 8 15.45 12.89 -2.16
C VAL A 8 16.72 13.57 -2.64
N LYS A 9 17.04 13.58 -3.95
CA LYS A 9 18.17 14.31 -4.51
C LYS A 9 18.11 15.83 -4.22
N LYS A 10 16.92 16.43 -4.33
CA LYS A 10 16.74 17.89 -4.19
C LYS A 10 16.51 18.30 -2.74
N TRP A 11 15.71 17.53 -1.98
CA TRP A 11 15.23 17.90 -0.65
C TRP A 11 15.93 17.15 0.48
N GLY A 12 16.62 16.05 0.20
CA GLY A 12 17.35 15.24 1.19
C GLY A 12 18.41 16.00 1.97
N LYS A 13 18.90 17.14 1.46
CA LYS A 13 19.86 18.03 2.14
C LYS A 13 19.26 18.82 3.31
N TYR A 14 17.92 18.94 3.39
CA TYR A 14 17.25 19.68 4.46
C TYR A 14 16.80 18.72 5.56
N THR A 15 17.09 19.02 6.79
CA THR A 15 16.59 18.30 7.97
C THR A 15 15.10 18.53 8.16
N PHE A 16 14.44 17.74 9.03
CA PHE A 16 13.01 17.96 9.37
C PHE A 16 12.77 19.24 10.17
N SER A 17 13.80 19.83 10.80
CA SER A 17 13.70 21.13 11.45
C SER A 17 13.73 22.29 10.45
N GLU A 18 14.44 22.16 9.34
CA GLU A 18 14.49 23.17 8.26
C GLU A 18 13.27 23.10 7.34
N LYS A 19 12.82 21.89 7.05
CA LYS A 19 11.62 21.59 6.25
C LYS A 19 10.82 20.50 6.96
N PRO A 20 9.66 20.81 7.51
CA PRO A 20 8.83 19.85 8.25
C PRO A 20 8.52 18.58 7.44
N PHE A 21 8.26 17.49 8.16
CA PHE A 21 7.83 16.22 7.56
C PHE A 21 6.56 16.41 6.75
N ASN A 22 6.50 15.84 5.54
CA ASN A 22 5.39 15.99 4.60
C ASN A 22 4.97 14.66 3.94
N GLU A 23 3.99 14.71 3.03
CA GLU A 23 3.45 13.53 2.34
C GLU A 23 4.47 12.81 1.44
N VAL A 24 5.47 13.53 0.88
CA VAL A 24 6.49 12.90 0.03
C VAL A 24 7.51 12.16 0.89
N ASP A 25 7.84 12.68 2.07
CA ASP A 25 8.64 11.92 3.05
C ASP A 25 7.94 10.64 3.46
N SER A 26 6.64 10.72 3.75
CA SER A 26 5.82 9.55 4.03
C SER A 26 5.87 8.54 2.89
N LEU A 27 5.74 8.98 1.63
CA LEU A 27 5.80 8.10 0.47
C LEU A 27 7.19 7.46 0.30
N VAL A 28 8.28 8.20 0.55
CA VAL A 28 9.65 7.66 0.56
C VAL A 28 9.77 6.55 1.61
N LEU A 29 9.31 6.78 2.85
CA LEU A 29 9.39 5.79 3.92
C LEU A 29 8.48 4.59 3.65
N CYS A 30 7.31 4.80 3.06
CA CYS A 30 6.40 3.74 2.61
C CYS A 30 6.98 2.89 1.48
N GLN A 31 7.85 3.46 0.63
CA GLN A 31 8.57 2.70 -0.39
C GLN A 31 9.74 1.93 0.24
N LEU A 32 10.50 2.57 1.11
CA LEU A 32 11.66 1.94 1.74
C LEU A 32 11.29 0.78 2.66
N VAL A 33 10.10 0.78 3.29
CA VAL A 33 9.67 -0.35 4.15
C VAL A 33 9.45 -1.67 3.38
N TYR A 34 9.42 -1.62 2.04
CA TYR A 34 9.37 -2.85 1.24
C TYR A 34 10.66 -3.67 1.29
N LEU A 35 11.80 -3.06 1.58
CA LEU A 35 13.09 -3.74 1.61
C LEU A 35 13.17 -4.75 2.76
N ASN A 36 13.99 -5.79 2.59
CA ASN A 36 14.16 -6.82 3.61
C ASN A 36 15.19 -6.39 4.66
N TYR A 37 14.70 -5.90 5.79
CA TYR A 37 15.57 -5.43 6.88
C TYR A 37 15.81 -6.47 7.98
N GLU A 38 15.41 -7.72 7.80
CA GLU A 38 15.44 -8.75 8.85
C GLU A 38 16.83 -8.93 9.48
N LYS A 39 17.89 -8.79 8.68
CA LYS A 39 19.28 -8.90 9.15
C LYS A 39 19.76 -7.65 9.90
N TYR A 40 19.19 -6.48 9.65
CA TYR A 40 19.77 -5.20 10.06
C TYR A 40 18.94 -4.45 11.10
N VAL A 41 17.63 -4.42 10.94
CA VAL A 41 16.79 -3.65 11.85
C VAL A 41 16.30 -4.54 12.98
N PRO A 42 16.49 -4.12 14.25
CA PRO A 42 16.06 -4.91 15.39
C PRO A 42 14.59 -5.28 15.35
N ALA A 43 14.27 -6.49 15.76
CA ALA A 43 12.91 -6.99 15.81
C ALA A 43 12.07 -6.29 16.89
N LEU A 44 10.75 -6.47 16.83
CA LEU A 44 9.80 -5.91 17.79
C LEU A 44 10.09 -6.32 19.25
N SER A 45 10.74 -7.48 19.46
CA SER A 45 11.17 -7.97 20.78
C SER A 45 12.45 -7.31 21.30
N GLU A 46 13.23 -6.66 20.43
CA GLU A 46 14.55 -6.12 20.76
C GLU A 46 14.45 -4.63 21.11
N LYS A 47 14.12 -4.39 22.38
CA LYS A 47 13.97 -3.03 22.90
C LYS A 47 15.33 -2.33 23.06
N ASN A 48 15.34 -1.01 22.93
CA ASN A 48 16.50 -0.14 23.15
C ASN A 48 17.67 -0.29 22.17
N THR A 49 17.48 -0.99 21.06
CA THR A 49 18.43 -1.03 19.95
C THR A 49 17.84 -0.29 18.76
N SER A 50 18.67 0.29 17.95
CA SER A 50 18.22 0.96 16.71
C SER A 50 19.37 1.09 15.74
N VAL A 51 19.08 1.07 14.46
CA VAL A 51 20.05 1.22 13.37
C VAL A 51 19.65 2.42 12.51
N SER A 52 20.57 2.98 11.75
CA SER A 52 20.26 4.03 10.76
C SER A 52 20.48 3.50 9.34
N MET A 53 19.86 4.14 8.34
CA MET A 53 20.09 3.77 6.94
C MET A 53 21.56 3.94 6.58
N LEU A 54 22.22 4.99 7.07
CA LEU A 54 23.64 5.22 6.84
C LEU A 54 24.49 4.06 7.38
N SER A 55 24.23 3.61 8.62
CA SER A 55 25.00 2.50 9.21
C SER A 55 24.76 1.15 8.49
N ILE A 56 23.59 0.94 7.87
CA ILE A 56 23.38 -0.23 7.02
C ILE A 56 24.26 -0.16 5.77
N CYS A 57 24.39 0.99 5.12
CA CYS A 57 25.23 1.17 3.94
C CYS A 57 26.73 0.97 4.21
N GLU A 58 27.18 1.04 5.47
CA GLU A 58 28.56 0.77 5.86
C GLU A 58 28.91 -0.74 5.87
N ASP A 59 27.90 -1.61 5.92
CA ASP A 59 28.08 -3.07 5.78
C ASP A 59 28.30 -3.41 4.29
N PRO A 60 29.39 -4.10 3.92
CA PRO A 60 29.64 -4.50 2.52
C PRO A 60 28.54 -5.39 1.93
N GLY A 61 27.75 -6.07 2.75
CA GLY A 61 26.65 -6.94 2.35
C GLY A 61 25.28 -6.26 2.31
N TRP A 62 25.19 -4.95 2.44
CA TRP A 62 23.92 -4.22 2.58
C TRP A 62 22.94 -4.46 1.42
N GLU A 63 23.40 -4.76 0.21
CA GLU A 63 22.53 -5.01 -0.95
C GLU A 63 21.62 -6.23 -0.77
N GLN A 64 21.85 -7.08 0.24
CA GLN A 64 20.93 -8.17 0.61
C GLN A 64 19.52 -7.68 0.97
N ILE A 65 19.36 -6.41 1.40
CA ILE A 65 18.02 -5.83 1.63
C ILE A 65 17.21 -5.70 0.35
N LEU A 66 17.85 -5.76 -0.84
CA LEU A 66 17.24 -5.61 -2.16
C LEU A 66 16.85 -6.96 -2.79
N GLU A 67 17.09 -8.08 -2.12
CA GLU A 67 16.74 -9.41 -2.61
C GLU A 67 15.21 -9.56 -2.60
N ASP A 68 14.68 -10.19 -3.66
CA ASP A 68 13.27 -10.57 -3.84
C ASP A 68 12.26 -9.42 -4.05
N TYR A 69 12.67 -8.19 -4.41
CA TYR A 69 11.76 -7.07 -4.61
C TYR A 69 11.70 -6.55 -6.05
N TRP A 70 10.49 -6.12 -6.42
CA TRP A 70 10.24 -5.39 -7.64
C TRP A 70 10.96 -4.03 -7.64
N TYR A 71 11.35 -3.54 -8.81
CA TYR A 71 12.05 -2.25 -8.98
C TYR A 71 13.40 -2.19 -8.24
N LYS A 72 14.17 -3.26 -8.28
CA LYS A 72 15.44 -3.41 -7.57
C LYS A 72 16.37 -2.21 -7.75
N GLU A 73 16.58 -1.75 -8.98
CA GLU A 73 17.46 -0.62 -9.28
C GLU A 73 16.94 0.71 -8.72
N HIS A 74 15.63 0.97 -8.83
CA HIS A 74 15.03 2.16 -8.24
C HIS A 74 15.08 2.12 -6.71
N ASN A 75 14.82 0.97 -6.11
CA ASN A 75 14.94 0.78 -4.67
C ASN A 75 16.39 0.99 -4.19
N ARG A 76 17.35 0.46 -4.95
CA ARG A 76 18.78 0.66 -4.69
C ARG A 76 19.14 2.15 -4.72
N GLU A 77 18.76 2.85 -5.78
CA GLU A 77 19.01 4.28 -5.92
C GLU A 77 18.36 5.09 -4.81
N LEU A 78 17.08 4.83 -4.51
CA LEU A 78 16.34 5.52 -3.46
C LEU A 78 16.98 5.31 -2.08
N PHE A 79 17.36 4.05 -1.76
CA PHE A 79 17.98 3.73 -0.49
C PHE A 79 19.33 4.41 -0.31
N LEU A 80 20.21 4.37 -1.32
CA LEU A 80 21.52 5.03 -1.27
C LEU A 80 21.40 6.55 -1.11
N LEU A 81 20.48 7.17 -1.84
CA LEU A 81 20.23 8.60 -1.72
C LEU A 81 19.66 8.97 -0.34
N ALA A 82 18.73 8.18 0.18
CA ALA A 82 18.17 8.39 1.51
C ALA A 82 19.25 8.22 2.59
N ALA A 83 20.03 7.13 2.54
CA ALA A 83 21.12 6.84 3.48
C ALA A 83 22.20 7.94 3.50
N GLY A 84 22.54 8.49 2.33
CA GLY A 84 23.52 9.57 2.20
C GLY A 84 22.96 10.96 2.52
N SER A 85 21.68 11.11 2.85
CA SER A 85 21.03 12.41 3.03
C SER A 85 20.98 12.84 4.52
N PRO A 86 21.16 14.13 4.83
CA PRO A 86 20.89 14.68 6.17
C PRO A 86 19.46 14.46 6.66
N ARG A 87 18.48 14.32 5.74
CA ARG A 87 17.07 14.17 6.06
C ARG A 87 16.74 12.78 6.58
N PHE A 88 17.27 11.72 5.96
CA PHE A 88 16.88 10.34 6.24
C PHE A 88 18.04 9.49 6.81
N GLY A 89 19.28 9.78 6.43
CA GLY A 89 20.41 8.87 6.67
C GLY A 89 20.69 8.54 8.14
N HIS A 90 20.54 9.53 9.02
CA HIS A 90 20.75 9.37 10.47
C HIS A 90 19.46 9.00 11.24
N MET A 91 18.31 8.93 10.55
CA MET A 91 17.06 8.55 11.17
C MET A 91 17.15 7.11 11.69
N LYS A 92 16.77 6.91 12.95
CA LYS A 92 16.81 5.61 13.59
C LYS A 92 15.63 4.76 13.15
N MET A 93 15.88 3.47 12.97
CA MET A 93 14.90 2.45 12.60
C MET A 93 14.91 1.36 13.66
N ASN A 94 13.74 0.86 14.04
CA ASN A 94 13.58 -0.25 14.96
C ASN A 94 12.22 -0.94 14.76
N TYR A 95 11.99 -1.98 15.54
CA TYR A 95 10.73 -2.72 15.61
C TYR A 95 10.32 -3.33 14.26
N TYR A 96 11.29 -3.86 13.51
CA TYR A 96 10.98 -4.54 12.25
C TYR A 96 10.21 -5.83 12.50
N VAL A 97 9.12 -5.99 11.77
CA VAL A 97 8.30 -7.21 11.76
C VAL A 97 8.08 -7.64 10.32
N ASN A 98 8.27 -8.93 10.05
CA ASN A 98 7.94 -9.55 8.78
C ASN A 98 7.35 -10.93 9.05
N VAL A 99 6.03 -11.06 8.92
CA VAL A 99 5.27 -12.28 9.20
C VAL A 99 4.62 -12.75 7.92
N ILE A 100 4.91 -13.99 7.52
CA ILE A 100 4.19 -14.72 6.47
C ILE A 100 3.65 -15.99 7.12
N ASP A 101 2.33 -16.11 7.20
CA ASP A 101 1.59 -17.23 7.79
C ASP A 101 0.64 -17.76 6.70
N GLU A 102 1.06 -18.84 6.03
CA GLU A 102 0.29 -19.44 4.93
C GLU A 102 -1.00 -20.08 5.43
N ASP A 103 -0.99 -20.70 6.61
CA ASP A 103 -2.13 -21.40 7.19
C ASP A 103 -3.26 -20.41 7.54
N ARG A 104 -2.90 -19.23 8.03
CA ARG A 104 -3.84 -18.16 8.37
C ARG A 104 -4.00 -17.13 7.26
N GLN A 105 -3.40 -17.37 6.12
CA GLN A 105 -3.36 -16.46 4.98
C GLN A 105 -2.95 -15.03 5.41
N ALA A 106 -1.94 -14.92 6.28
CA ALA A 106 -1.51 -13.64 6.83
C ALA A 106 -0.13 -13.25 6.32
N GLN A 107 -0.05 -12.09 5.68
CA GLN A 107 1.18 -11.41 5.35
C GLN A 107 1.17 -10.01 5.98
N PHE A 108 2.08 -9.77 6.90
CA PHE A 108 2.19 -8.50 7.62
C PHE A 108 3.65 -8.10 7.76
N SER A 109 3.96 -6.85 7.44
CA SER A 109 5.28 -6.29 7.75
C SER A 109 5.14 -4.82 8.10
N ALA A 110 5.94 -4.38 9.06
CA ALA A 110 5.97 -2.99 9.52
C ALA A 110 7.35 -2.65 10.10
N MET A 111 7.65 -1.36 10.12
CA MET A 111 8.86 -0.82 10.76
C MET A 111 8.57 0.58 11.30
N THR A 112 9.30 0.98 12.33
CA THR A 112 9.18 2.31 12.91
C THR A 112 10.44 3.13 12.68
N TYR A 113 10.24 4.35 12.20
CA TYR A 113 11.26 5.37 12.02
C TYR A 113 11.15 6.43 13.13
N PHE A 114 12.28 6.79 13.71
CA PHE A 114 12.37 7.83 14.75
C PHE A 114 12.88 9.12 14.12
N LEU A 115 12.00 10.12 14.07
CA LEU A 115 12.33 11.43 13.49
C LEU A 115 13.22 12.22 14.44
N SER A 116 14.03 13.13 13.89
CA SER A 116 14.99 13.92 14.66
C SER A 116 14.38 14.86 15.72
N ASP A 117 13.07 15.13 15.63
CA ASP A 117 12.31 15.94 16.58
C ASP A 117 11.58 15.12 17.66
N GLY A 118 11.88 13.82 17.76
CA GLY A 118 11.31 12.91 18.75
C GLY A 118 9.98 12.28 18.34
N ARG A 119 9.36 12.71 17.24
CA ARG A 119 8.18 12.03 16.67
C ARG A 119 8.56 10.69 16.06
N ILE A 120 7.60 9.80 15.94
CA ILE A 120 7.77 8.53 15.24
C ILE A 120 6.93 8.47 13.98
N TYR A 121 7.39 7.71 13.01
CA TYR A 121 6.63 7.32 11.82
C TYR A 121 6.52 5.79 11.77
N ILE A 122 5.30 5.28 11.87
CA ILE A 122 4.98 3.86 11.73
C ILE A 122 4.68 3.57 10.27
N ALA A 123 5.55 2.81 9.61
CA ALA A 123 5.39 2.41 8.22
C ALA A 123 4.86 0.98 8.13
N TYR A 124 3.69 0.81 7.51
CA TYR A 124 3.12 -0.49 7.17
C TYR A 124 3.42 -0.83 5.71
N ARG A 125 4.01 -2.00 5.50
CA ARG A 125 4.31 -2.50 4.16
C ARG A 125 3.03 -2.97 3.47
N GLY A 126 2.91 -2.67 2.18
CA GLY A 126 1.92 -3.26 1.30
C GLY A 126 2.21 -4.73 1.00
N THR A 127 1.57 -5.23 -0.04
CA THR A 127 1.77 -6.59 -0.52
C THR A 127 3.14 -6.73 -1.14
N ASP A 128 3.82 -7.82 -0.80
CA ASP A 128 5.00 -8.27 -1.52
C ASP A 128 4.60 -9.11 -2.75
N ALA A 129 5.59 -9.68 -3.44
CA ALA A 129 5.37 -10.54 -4.60
C ALA A 129 4.77 -11.91 -4.25
N THR A 130 4.39 -12.17 -2.98
CA THR A 130 3.86 -13.45 -2.57
C THR A 130 2.38 -13.63 -2.90
N ILE A 131 2.02 -14.87 -3.15
CA ILE A 131 0.66 -15.35 -3.37
C ILE A 131 -0.27 -14.99 -2.21
N VAL A 132 0.20 -15.17 -0.99
CA VAL A 132 -0.53 -14.89 0.24
C VAL A 132 -0.88 -13.41 0.33
N GLY A 133 0.06 -12.54 -0.04
CA GLY A 133 -0.13 -11.11 -0.06
C GLY A 133 -1.26 -10.68 -0.99
N TRP A 134 -1.28 -11.18 -2.22
CA TRP A 134 -2.33 -10.87 -3.22
C TRP A 134 -3.73 -11.32 -2.81
N LYS A 135 -3.85 -12.53 -2.25
CA LYS A 135 -5.14 -13.01 -1.69
C LYS A 135 -5.64 -12.11 -0.58
N GLN A 136 -4.76 -11.64 0.30
CA GLN A 136 -5.13 -10.72 1.36
C GLN A 136 -5.60 -9.36 0.85
N ASP A 137 -4.97 -8.79 -0.18
CA ASP A 137 -5.35 -7.49 -0.71
C ASP A 137 -6.80 -7.46 -1.19
N LEU A 138 -7.20 -8.52 -1.85
CA LEU A 138 -8.58 -8.66 -2.31
C LEU A 138 -9.55 -8.91 -1.13
N ASN A 139 -9.14 -9.69 -0.13
CA ASN A 139 -9.95 -9.95 1.05
C ASN A 139 -10.10 -8.74 1.99
N LEU A 140 -9.17 -7.75 1.98
CA LEU A 140 -9.28 -6.51 2.75
C LEU A 140 -10.58 -5.73 2.50
N THR A 141 -11.14 -5.90 1.30
CA THR A 141 -12.31 -5.14 0.86
C THR A 141 -13.64 -5.80 1.24
N PHE A 142 -13.62 -7.08 1.67
CA PHE A 142 -14.82 -7.87 1.53
C PHE A 142 -15.47 -8.40 2.81
N SER A 143 -14.75 -8.65 3.89
CA SER A 143 -15.38 -9.33 5.01
C SER A 143 -14.85 -8.90 6.38
N LYS A 144 -14.87 -9.80 7.31
CA LYS A 144 -14.35 -9.63 8.66
C LYS A 144 -12.90 -9.13 8.65
N PRO A 145 -12.48 -8.40 9.68
CA PRO A 145 -11.10 -7.92 9.76
C PRO A 145 -10.09 -9.05 9.55
N LEU A 146 -9.12 -8.84 8.68
CA LEU A 146 -8.06 -9.80 8.39
C LEU A 146 -7.05 -9.87 9.52
N ARG A 147 -6.34 -11.00 9.62
CA ARG A 147 -5.27 -11.15 10.61
C ARG A 147 -4.22 -10.04 10.50
N SER A 148 -3.87 -9.59 9.30
CA SER A 148 -2.94 -8.46 9.08
C SER A 148 -3.45 -7.14 9.67
N GLN A 149 -4.76 -6.89 9.67
CA GLN A 149 -5.35 -5.71 10.30
C GLN A 149 -5.26 -5.78 11.83
N TYR A 150 -5.51 -6.94 12.43
CA TYR A 150 -5.29 -7.13 13.87
C TYR A 150 -3.81 -6.94 14.25
N LEU A 151 -2.90 -7.50 13.45
CA LEU A 151 -1.46 -7.30 13.65
C LEU A 151 -1.05 -5.83 13.52
N ALA A 152 -1.71 -5.05 12.67
CA ALA A 152 -1.46 -3.62 12.56
C ALA A 152 -1.86 -2.85 13.83
N VAL A 153 -2.96 -3.24 14.48
CA VAL A 153 -3.37 -2.69 15.79
C VAL A 153 -2.38 -3.10 16.86
N GLU A 154 -2.09 -4.40 16.99
CA GLU A 154 -1.14 -4.95 17.96
C GLU A 154 0.24 -4.25 17.87
N TYR A 155 0.73 -4.06 16.63
CA TYR A 155 1.99 -3.36 16.36
C TYR A 155 1.95 -1.90 16.81
N MET A 156 0.89 -1.16 16.45
CA MET A 156 0.74 0.24 16.82
C MET A 156 0.66 0.41 18.35
N GLU A 157 -0.12 -0.43 19.02
CA GLU A 157 -0.23 -0.44 20.49
C GLU A 157 1.14 -0.67 21.16
N GLN A 158 1.86 -1.69 20.72
CA GLN A 158 3.14 -2.03 21.32
C GLN A 158 4.17 -0.92 21.09
N VAL A 159 4.36 -0.49 19.85
CA VAL A 159 5.39 0.51 19.50
C VAL A 159 5.08 1.87 20.10
N ALA A 160 3.83 2.32 20.02
CA ALA A 160 3.44 3.61 20.57
C ALA A 160 3.44 3.60 22.10
N GLY A 161 3.08 2.47 22.73
CA GLY A 161 3.17 2.29 24.17
C GLY A 161 4.63 2.35 24.68
N GLU A 162 5.56 1.72 23.96
CA GLU A 162 6.99 1.77 24.28
C GLU A 162 7.61 3.16 24.04
N ALA A 163 7.28 3.79 22.92
CA ALA A 163 7.70 5.17 22.63
C ALA A 163 7.09 6.17 23.64
N ALA A 164 5.91 5.88 24.20
CA ALA A 164 5.27 6.70 25.23
C ALA A 164 5.96 6.61 26.59
N GLY A 165 6.71 5.52 26.86
CA GLY A 165 7.58 5.43 28.05
C GLY A 165 8.76 6.39 28.02
N GLY A 166 9.05 7.00 26.84
CA GLY A 166 9.91 8.15 26.61
C GLY A 166 9.10 9.37 26.15
N PHE A 167 9.80 10.45 25.81
CA PHE A 167 9.16 11.63 25.22
C PHE A 167 8.83 11.35 23.75
N CYS A 168 7.54 11.12 23.42
CA CYS A 168 7.04 11.03 22.04
C CYS A 168 6.00 12.13 21.83
N PRO A 169 6.35 13.23 21.16
CA PRO A 169 5.46 14.39 20.98
C PRO A 169 4.35 14.13 19.93
N GLY A 170 4.45 13.04 19.15
CA GLY A 170 3.44 12.69 18.20
C GLY A 170 3.81 11.54 17.28
N ILE A 171 2.78 10.96 16.68
CA ILE A 171 2.86 9.76 15.86
C ILE A 171 2.33 10.07 14.46
N TYR A 172 3.11 9.75 13.47
CA TYR A 172 2.67 9.58 12.09
C TYR A 172 2.52 8.09 11.80
N ALA A 173 1.55 7.72 11.00
CA ALA A 173 1.40 6.37 10.45
C ALA A 173 1.18 6.46 8.95
N GLY A 174 1.59 5.44 8.21
CA GLY A 174 1.31 5.41 6.78
C GLY A 174 1.71 4.10 6.13
N GLY A 175 1.28 3.95 4.88
CA GLY A 175 1.62 2.82 4.04
C GLY A 175 1.17 3.04 2.60
N HIS A 176 1.74 2.28 1.70
CA HIS A 176 1.34 2.20 0.30
C HIS A 176 0.53 0.93 0.07
N SER A 177 -0.46 0.98 -0.82
CA SER A 177 -1.30 -0.18 -1.14
C SER A 177 -2.00 -0.74 0.12
N LYS A 178 -1.97 -2.06 0.35
CA LYS A 178 -2.45 -2.70 1.60
C LYS A 178 -1.94 -1.97 2.85
N GLY A 179 -0.68 -1.55 2.86
CA GLY A 179 -0.09 -0.82 3.99
C GLY A 179 -0.84 0.45 4.35
N GLY A 180 -1.40 1.16 3.36
CA GLY A 180 -2.25 2.33 3.59
C GLY A 180 -3.55 1.99 4.33
N ASN A 181 -4.20 0.89 3.95
CA ASN A 181 -5.37 0.37 4.68
C ASN A 181 -5.00 -0.06 6.10
N LEU A 182 -3.87 -0.77 6.26
CA LEU A 182 -3.39 -1.20 7.59
C LEU A 182 -3.09 -0.02 8.51
N ALA A 183 -2.50 1.07 7.98
CA ALA A 183 -2.22 2.27 8.75
C ALA A 183 -3.50 2.92 9.29
N VAL A 184 -4.53 3.02 8.47
CA VAL A 184 -5.84 3.55 8.88
C VAL A 184 -6.52 2.60 9.87
N TYR A 185 -6.49 1.28 9.61
CA TYR A 185 -7.10 0.29 10.49
C TYR A 185 -6.43 0.24 11.87
N GLY A 186 -5.10 0.29 11.93
CA GLY A 186 -4.34 0.41 13.17
C GLY A 186 -4.72 1.66 13.95
N ALA A 187 -4.77 2.80 13.26
CA ALA A 187 -5.09 4.10 13.86
C ALA A 187 -6.52 4.20 14.41
N MET A 188 -7.52 3.62 13.72
CA MET A 188 -8.90 3.68 14.20
C MET A 188 -9.15 2.76 15.39
N ASN A 189 -8.43 1.66 15.50
CA ASN A 189 -8.66 0.62 16.51
C ASN A 189 -7.63 0.61 17.67
N CYS A 190 -6.64 1.52 17.64
CA CYS A 190 -5.74 1.70 18.78
C CYS A 190 -6.46 2.37 19.97
N SER A 191 -5.85 2.29 21.16
CA SER A 191 -6.33 2.93 22.37
C SER A 191 -6.49 4.46 22.23
N ASP A 192 -7.36 5.05 23.01
CA ASP A 192 -7.62 6.50 22.98
C ASP A 192 -6.36 7.30 23.30
N GLU A 193 -5.49 6.77 24.20
CA GLU A 193 -4.22 7.38 24.54
C GLU A 193 -3.29 7.51 23.33
N ILE A 194 -3.17 6.45 22.54
CA ILE A 194 -2.34 6.45 21.31
C ILE A 194 -3.01 7.28 20.24
N ARG A 195 -4.31 7.16 20.06
CA ARG A 195 -5.10 7.92 19.10
C ARG A 195 -4.96 9.43 19.32
N ALA A 196 -4.88 9.88 20.57
CA ALA A 196 -4.65 11.29 20.90
C ALA A 196 -3.30 11.82 20.41
N LYS A 197 -2.29 10.95 20.28
CA LYS A 197 -0.93 11.30 19.79
C LYS A 197 -0.79 11.24 18.27
N LEU A 198 -1.77 10.67 17.55
CA LEU A 198 -1.73 10.61 16.08
C LEU A 198 -1.85 11.99 15.47
N ILE A 199 -0.88 12.38 14.64
CA ILE A 199 -0.84 13.67 13.94
C ILE A 199 -1.47 13.54 12.57
N ARG A 200 -1.00 12.58 11.76
CA ARG A 200 -1.50 12.28 10.40
C ARG A 200 -1.37 10.79 10.11
N ILE A 201 -2.28 10.30 9.27
CA ILE A 201 -2.32 8.94 8.78
C ILE A 201 -2.31 9.01 7.26
N PHE A 202 -1.22 8.53 6.64
CA PHE A 202 -1.04 8.60 5.20
C PHE A 202 -1.45 7.28 4.53
N ASN A 203 -2.47 7.34 3.69
CA ASN A 203 -2.88 6.24 2.85
C ASN A 203 -2.48 6.53 1.39
N HIS A 204 -1.38 5.92 0.94
CA HIS A 204 -0.90 6.05 -0.42
C HIS A 204 -1.48 4.95 -1.30
N ASP A 205 -2.56 5.25 -1.99
CA ASP A 205 -3.24 4.37 -2.96
C ASP A 205 -3.68 3.00 -2.40
N GLY A 206 -3.96 2.93 -1.10
CA GLY A 206 -4.54 1.73 -0.49
C GLY A 206 -6.06 1.69 -0.63
N PRO A 207 -6.69 0.49 -0.55
CA PRO A 207 -8.14 0.38 -0.58
C PRO A 207 -8.79 1.06 0.64
N GLY A 208 -10.04 1.47 0.47
CA GLY A 208 -10.87 2.08 1.50
C GLY A 208 -11.52 1.07 2.43
N PHE A 209 -12.60 1.51 3.05
CA PHE A 209 -13.39 0.73 4.01
C PHE A 209 -14.86 0.75 3.62
N ARG A 210 -15.59 -0.31 4.01
CA ARG A 210 -17.04 -0.37 3.83
C ARG A 210 -17.74 0.78 4.57
N PRO A 211 -18.89 1.26 4.09
CA PRO A 211 -19.62 2.35 4.71
C PRO A 211 -19.92 2.12 6.21
N GLU A 212 -20.19 0.87 6.59
CA GLU A 212 -20.48 0.51 7.98
C GLU A 212 -19.26 0.70 8.90
N ILE A 213 -18.04 0.53 8.37
CA ILE A 213 -16.80 0.78 9.11
C ILE A 213 -16.55 2.28 9.19
N LYS A 214 -16.72 3.01 8.08
CA LYS A 214 -16.58 4.47 8.06
C LYS A 214 -17.57 5.18 9.00
N ALA A 215 -18.75 4.62 9.22
CA ALA A 215 -19.75 5.14 10.14
C ALA A 215 -19.43 4.91 11.62
N GLN A 216 -18.45 4.07 11.97
CA GLN A 216 -18.09 3.81 13.36
C GLN A 216 -17.42 5.03 14.00
N GLY A 217 -17.70 5.23 15.30
CA GLY A 217 -17.18 6.39 16.05
C GLY A 217 -15.66 6.45 16.14
N ASN A 218 -14.99 5.28 16.15
CA ASN A 218 -13.53 5.21 16.15
C ASN A 218 -12.92 5.64 14.80
N PHE A 219 -13.56 5.33 13.67
CA PHE A 219 -13.14 5.84 12.35
C PHE A 219 -13.35 7.36 12.29
N GLN A 220 -14.52 7.85 12.69
CA GLN A 220 -14.84 9.27 12.70
C GLN A 220 -13.88 10.08 13.59
N ALA A 221 -13.38 9.50 14.67
CA ALA A 221 -12.41 10.14 15.55
C ALA A 221 -11.04 10.43 14.90
N ILE A 222 -10.71 9.75 13.80
CA ILE A 222 -9.45 9.91 13.05
C ILE A 222 -9.65 10.48 11.64
N ALA A 223 -10.88 10.60 11.15
CA ALA A 223 -11.18 10.92 9.75
C ALA A 223 -10.44 12.17 9.25
N GLU A 224 -10.43 13.26 10.02
CA GLU A 224 -9.73 14.52 9.68
C GLU A 224 -8.19 14.41 9.68
N ARG A 225 -7.64 13.30 10.24
CA ARG A 225 -6.20 13.04 10.26
C ARG A 225 -5.75 12.14 9.13
N ILE A 226 -6.68 11.51 8.41
CA ILE A 226 -6.38 10.68 7.25
C ILE A 226 -6.08 11.58 6.07
N ILE A 227 -4.95 11.34 5.40
CA ILE A 227 -4.61 11.95 4.13
C ILE A 227 -4.41 10.82 3.13
N LYS A 228 -5.31 10.75 2.15
CA LYS A 228 -5.28 9.71 1.13
C LYS A 228 -4.95 10.30 -0.23
N PHE A 229 -4.01 9.68 -0.91
CA PHE A 229 -3.62 10.03 -2.27
C PHE A 229 -3.92 8.89 -3.22
N ILE A 230 -4.56 9.21 -4.34
CA ILE A 230 -4.89 8.26 -5.40
C ILE A 230 -4.42 8.80 -6.73
N PRO A 231 -3.59 8.08 -7.49
CA PRO A 231 -3.27 8.46 -8.87
C PRO A 231 -4.50 8.51 -9.75
N ARG A 232 -4.49 9.41 -10.74
CA ARG A 232 -5.64 9.71 -11.61
C ARG A 232 -6.33 8.47 -12.19
N SER A 233 -5.60 7.41 -12.47
CA SER A 233 -6.10 6.18 -13.08
C SER A 233 -5.93 4.93 -12.23
N SER A 234 -5.59 5.07 -10.95
CA SER A 234 -5.49 3.92 -10.06
C SER A 234 -6.82 3.17 -9.96
N LEU A 235 -6.70 1.86 -9.81
CA LEU A 235 -7.81 0.96 -9.51
C LEU A 235 -7.84 0.59 -8.02
N VAL A 236 -6.66 0.38 -7.41
CA VAL A 236 -6.54 -0.13 -6.03
C VAL A 236 -7.10 0.86 -5.02
N GLY A 237 -6.63 2.10 -5.06
CA GLY A 237 -7.05 3.12 -4.11
C GLY A 237 -8.51 3.55 -4.22
N MET A 238 -9.17 3.20 -5.33
CA MET A 238 -10.57 3.53 -5.58
C MET A 238 -11.55 2.53 -4.98
N ILE A 239 -11.06 1.35 -4.63
CA ILE A 239 -11.90 0.31 -4.04
C ILE A 239 -12.44 0.81 -2.70
N LEU A 240 -13.77 0.79 -2.54
CA LEU A 240 -14.51 1.23 -1.36
C LEU A 240 -14.24 2.69 -0.94
N GLU A 241 -13.99 3.58 -1.91
CA GLU A 241 -13.82 5.02 -1.66
C GLU A 241 -14.90 5.88 -2.30
N GLU A 242 -15.22 6.97 -1.62
CA GLU A 242 -16.03 8.06 -2.12
C GLU A 242 -15.14 9.23 -2.56
N GLU A 243 -15.58 10.01 -3.53
CA GLU A 243 -14.74 11.06 -4.17
C GLU A 243 -14.30 12.16 -3.19
N SER A 244 -14.98 12.33 -2.07
CA SER A 244 -14.67 13.31 -1.03
C SER A 244 -13.50 12.91 -0.12
N ASP A 245 -13.10 11.64 -0.12
CA ASP A 245 -12.25 11.08 0.91
C ASP A 245 -10.75 11.03 0.52
N TYR A 246 -10.39 11.55 -0.67
CA TYR A 246 -9.00 11.46 -1.16
C TYR A 246 -8.63 12.62 -2.09
N GLU A 247 -7.32 12.83 -2.22
CA GLU A 247 -6.74 13.76 -3.18
C GLU A 247 -6.22 13.00 -4.42
N VAL A 248 -6.58 13.49 -5.61
CA VAL A 248 -6.09 12.91 -6.87
C VAL A 248 -4.75 13.51 -7.23
N ILE A 249 -3.78 12.65 -7.54
CA ILE A 249 -2.42 13.07 -7.90
C ILE A 249 -2.06 12.69 -9.34
N GLU A 250 -1.11 13.45 -9.89
CA GLU A 250 -0.51 13.15 -11.18
C GLU A 250 0.54 12.05 -11.06
N SER A 251 0.54 11.14 -12.02
CA SER A 251 1.57 10.11 -12.18
C SER A 251 1.84 9.85 -13.65
N TRP A 252 2.95 9.20 -13.94
CA TRP A 252 3.22 8.67 -15.27
C TRP A 252 2.53 7.32 -15.47
N GLY A 253 2.28 6.96 -16.71
CA GLY A 253 1.60 5.71 -17.07
C GLY A 253 0.07 5.80 -16.90
N ILE A 254 -0.59 4.65 -16.96
CA ILE A 254 -2.05 4.52 -16.91
C ILE A 254 -2.41 3.25 -16.10
N GLY A 255 -3.55 3.28 -15.40
CA GLY A 255 -4.09 2.12 -14.71
C GLY A 255 -3.17 1.58 -13.62
N LEU A 256 -2.87 0.28 -13.65
CA LEU A 256 -2.02 -0.38 -12.66
C LEU A 256 -0.58 0.16 -12.60
N PHE A 257 -0.05 0.71 -13.71
CA PHE A 257 1.27 1.34 -13.71
C PHE A 257 1.32 2.57 -12.79
N GLN A 258 0.21 3.24 -12.60
CA GLN A 258 0.11 4.39 -11.70
C GLN A 258 0.15 4.00 -10.22
N HIS A 259 -0.08 2.72 -9.90
CA HIS A 259 0.07 2.21 -8.54
C HIS A 259 1.53 2.19 -8.06
N ASN A 260 2.48 2.18 -9.00
CA ASN A 260 3.91 2.27 -8.69
C ASN A 260 4.28 3.67 -8.17
N THR A 261 4.79 3.76 -6.95
CA THR A 261 5.17 5.03 -6.28
C THR A 261 6.23 5.81 -7.06
N TYR A 262 7.11 5.15 -7.80
CA TYR A 262 8.11 5.80 -8.65
C TYR A 262 7.50 6.52 -9.85
N SER A 263 6.26 6.24 -10.20
CA SER A 263 5.51 6.96 -11.24
C SER A 263 4.87 8.25 -10.74
N TRP A 264 4.84 8.53 -9.44
CA TRP A 264 4.14 9.66 -8.86
C TRP A 264 4.93 10.95 -9.03
N LYS A 265 4.27 11.99 -9.53
CA LYS A 265 4.94 13.26 -9.83
C LYS A 265 5.10 14.12 -8.59
N VAL A 266 6.32 14.59 -8.40
CA VAL A 266 6.70 15.50 -7.32
C VAL A 266 7.19 16.82 -7.92
N GLU A 267 6.73 17.93 -7.39
CA GLU A 267 7.17 19.28 -7.73
C GLU A 267 7.22 20.15 -6.46
N ASP A 268 8.29 20.90 -6.30
CA ASP A 268 8.53 21.80 -5.17
C ASP A 268 8.31 21.18 -3.77
N GLY A 269 8.63 19.89 -3.65
CA GLY A 269 8.58 19.16 -2.39
C GLY A 269 7.20 18.60 -2.03
N ALA A 270 6.23 18.64 -2.93
CA ALA A 270 4.88 18.13 -2.76
C ALA A 270 4.47 17.21 -3.92
N LEU A 271 3.51 16.32 -3.68
CA LEU A 271 2.86 15.55 -4.74
C LEU A 271 2.05 16.48 -5.65
N VAL A 272 2.15 16.31 -6.96
CA VAL A 272 1.41 17.14 -7.93
C VAL A 272 -0.05 16.73 -7.94
N ARG A 273 -0.94 17.66 -7.54
CA ARG A 273 -2.39 17.42 -7.55
C ARG A 273 -2.94 17.45 -8.97
N ALA A 274 -3.78 16.50 -9.31
CA ALA A 274 -4.46 16.46 -10.59
C ALA A 274 -5.68 17.37 -10.59
N LYS A 275 -5.87 18.12 -11.69
CA LYS A 275 -6.94 19.12 -11.75
C LYS A 275 -8.36 18.55 -11.78
N ASN A 276 -8.59 17.35 -12.34
CA ASN A 276 -9.91 16.68 -12.35
C ASN A 276 -9.82 15.21 -12.81
N ARG A 277 -10.77 14.38 -12.41
CA ARG A 277 -11.07 13.07 -13.01
C ARG A 277 -12.05 13.23 -14.17
N THR A 278 -12.03 12.32 -15.14
CA THR A 278 -13.06 12.29 -16.18
C THR A 278 -14.35 11.69 -15.62
N ASN A 279 -15.50 12.29 -15.94
CA ASN A 279 -16.83 11.81 -15.49
C ASN A 279 -17.07 10.32 -15.81
N ALA A 280 -16.63 9.84 -16.98
CA ALA A 280 -16.76 8.44 -17.36
C ALA A 280 -16.03 7.48 -16.40
N LYS A 281 -14.92 7.93 -15.78
CA LYS A 281 -14.15 7.13 -14.83
C LYS A 281 -14.82 7.10 -13.46
N VAL A 282 -15.35 8.21 -13.00
CA VAL A 282 -16.10 8.29 -11.73
C VAL A 282 -17.31 7.36 -11.76
N ILE A 283 -18.07 7.34 -12.87
CA ILE A 283 -19.23 6.46 -13.05
C ILE A 283 -18.82 4.97 -13.03
N ARG A 284 -17.72 4.63 -13.66
CA ARG A 284 -17.23 3.25 -13.71
C ARG A 284 -16.74 2.77 -12.33
N ASP A 285 -16.04 3.62 -11.60
CA ASP A 285 -15.50 3.29 -10.28
C ASP A 285 -16.65 3.14 -9.26
N ALA A 286 -17.70 3.97 -9.36
CA ALA A 286 -18.92 3.85 -8.57
C ALA A 286 -19.65 2.52 -8.85
N ALA A 287 -19.79 2.12 -10.10
CA ALA A 287 -20.41 0.85 -10.48
C ALA A 287 -19.59 -0.36 -9.99
N LEU A 288 -18.26 -0.27 -10.00
CA LEU A 288 -17.38 -1.30 -9.42
C LEU A 288 -17.59 -1.42 -7.91
N ASN A 289 -17.63 -0.30 -7.19
CA ASN A 289 -17.84 -0.29 -5.75
C ASN A 289 -19.23 -0.82 -5.36
N GLU A 290 -20.28 -0.42 -6.08
CA GLU A 290 -21.63 -0.93 -5.88
C GLU A 290 -21.70 -2.46 -6.07
N TRP A 291 -21.06 -2.96 -7.12
CA TRP A 291 -20.98 -4.39 -7.35
C TRP A 291 -20.19 -5.12 -6.24
N ILE A 292 -19.01 -4.63 -5.83
CA ILE A 292 -18.23 -5.18 -4.73
C ILE A 292 -19.07 -5.27 -3.45
N LEU A 293 -19.82 -4.22 -3.14
CA LEU A 293 -20.68 -4.17 -1.96
C LEU A 293 -21.88 -5.13 -2.05
N SER A 294 -22.28 -5.54 -3.25
CA SER A 294 -23.38 -6.47 -3.47
C SER A 294 -22.96 -7.96 -3.32
N LEU A 295 -21.66 -8.26 -3.32
CA LEU A 295 -21.16 -9.64 -3.21
C LEU A 295 -21.36 -10.21 -1.81
N THR A 296 -21.78 -11.50 -1.75
CA THR A 296 -21.73 -12.28 -0.51
C THR A 296 -20.28 -12.66 -0.17
N GLU A 297 -20.04 -13.10 1.06
CA GLU A 297 -18.70 -13.57 1.50
C GLU A 297 -18.19 -14.71 0.61
N GLU A 298 -19.06 -15.68 0.25
CA GLU A 298 -18.73 -16.81 -0.62
C GLU A 298 -18.40 -16.37 -2.06
N GLN A 299 -19.19 -15.47 -2.61
CA GLN A 299 -18.96 -14.90 -3.95
C GLN A 299 -17.67 -14.13 -4.01
N THR A 300 -17.34 -13.45 -2.94
CA THR A 300 -16.10 -12.70 -2.77
C THR A 300 -14.89 -13.63 -2.76
N HIS A 301 -14.93 -14.69 -1.94
CA HIS A 301 -13.83 -15.66 -1.91
C HIS A 301 -13.64 -16.33 -3.28
N ALA A 302 -14.72 -16.74 -3.93
CA ALA A 302 -14.66 -17.30 -5.28
C ALA A 302 -14.06 -16.34 -6.30
N PHE A 303 -14.42 -15.05 -6.23
CA PHE A 303 -13.85 -14.00 -7.09
C PHE A 303 -12.36 -13.80 -6.84
N VAL A 304 -11.95 -13.71 -5.57
CA VAL A 304 -10.55 -13.56 -5.15
C VAL A 304 -9.70 -14.75 -5.59
N ASP A 305 -10.15 -15.98 -5.33
CA ASP A 305 -9.42 -17.18 -5.71
C ASP A 305 -9.25 -17.28 -7.23
N THR A 306 -10.27 -16.88 -7.98
CA THR A 306 -10.22 -16.87 -9.43
C THR A 306 -9.30 -15.82 -9.99
N LEU A 307 -9.41 -14.59 -9.48
CA LEU A 307 -8.52 -13.51 -9.90
C LEU A 307 -7.07 -13.89 -9.60
N TYR A 308 -6.86 -14.56 -8.46
CA TYR A 308 -5.56 -15.11 -8.10
C TYR A 308 -5.07 -16.18 -9.08
N GLU A 309 -5.90 -17.17 -9.44
CA GLU A 309 -5.55 -18.20 -10.42
C GLU A 309 -5.18 -17.59 -11.77
N VAL A 310 -5.92 -16.57 -12.21
CA VAL A 310 -5.64 -15.84 -13.45
C VAL A 310 -4.31 -15.11 -13.39
N VAL A 311 -4.03 -14.42 -12.29
CA VAL A 311 -2.77 -13.66 -12.13
C VAL A 311 -1.59 -14.62 -11.98
N SER A 312 -1.74 -15.70 -11.24
CA SER A 312 -0.68 -16.70 -11.02
C SER A 312 -0.41 -17.59 -12.24
N ALA A 313 -1.43 -17.89 -13.05
CA ALA A 313 -1.25 -18.60 -14.31
C ALA A 313 -0.55 -17.75 -15.39
N SER A 314 -0.40 -16.45 -15.11
CA SER A 314 0.24 -15.51 -16.01
C SER A 314 1.77 -15.42 -15.81
N GLU A 315 2.49 -16.54 -15.79
CA GLU A 315 3.88 -16.58 -16.30
C GLU A 315 3.91 -16.22 -17.81
N VAL A 316 2.99 -15.35 -18.21
CA VAL A 316 2.60 -15.07 -19.58
C VAL A 316 3.54 -14.04 -20.15
N SER A 317 4.35 -14.48 -21.06
CA SER A 317 5.29 -13.64 -21.80
C SER A 317 4.64 -12.71 -22.83
N ASN A 318 3.31 -12.81 -23.06
CA ASN A 318 2.62 -11.96 -24.05
C ASN A 318 1.10 -11.79 -23.80
N VAL A 319 0.54 -10.69 -24.34
CA VAL A 319 -0.86 -10.28 -24.22
C VAL A 319 -1.85 -11.33 -24.76
N PHE A 320 -1.47 -12.09 -25.77
CA PHE A 320 -2.37 -13.06 -26.42
C PHE A 320 -2.58 -14.32 -25.57
N GLU A 321 -1.52 -14.80 -24.91
CA GLU A 321 -1.63 -15.93 -23.96
C GLU A 321 -2.43 -15.51 -22.74
N PHE A 322 -2.26 -14.30 -22.25
CA PHE A 322 -3.08 -13.73 -21.19
C PHE A 322 -4.57 -13.70 -21.60
N GLU A 323 -4.88 -13.20 -22.81
CA GLU A 323 -6.27 -13.17 -23.32
C GLU A 323 -6.88 -14.56 -23.46
N ALA A 324 -6.11 -15.58 -23.83
CA ALA A 324 -6.59 -16.97 -23.91
C ALA A 324 -6.84 -17.59 -22.52
N ASN A 325 -5.95 -17.34 -21.58
CA ASN A 325 -6.01 -17.90 -20.24
C ASN A 325 -7.15 -17.32 -19.39
N TRP A 326 -7.40 -15.99 -19.46
CA TRP A 326 -8.48 -15.41 -18.67
C TRP A 326 -9.87 -15.89 -19.09
N LYS A 327 -10.11 -16.14 -20.39
CA LYS A 327 -11.37 -16.71 -20.89
C LYS A 327 -11.61 -18.11 -20.33
N LYS A 328 -10.56 -18.92 -20.24
CA LYS A 328 -10.61 -20.26 -19.64
C LYS A 328 -10.87 -20.20 -18.13
N CYS A 329 -10.21 -19.27 -17.43
CA CYS A 329 -10.45 -19.02 -16.02
C CYS A 329 -11.87 -18.55 -15.75
N LEU A 330 -12.38 -17.59 -16.52
CA LEU A 330 -13.77 -17.15 -16.41
C LEU A 330 -14.75 -18.31 -16.56
N GLN A 331 -14.51 -19.23 -17.50
CA GLN A 331 -15.33 -20.42 -17.64
C GLN A 331 -15.27 -21.33 -16.41
N ASN A 332 -14.09 -21.51 -15.82
CA ASN A 332 -13.92 -22.31 -14.61
C ASN A 332 -14.63 -21.69 -13.40
N VAL A 333 -14.59 -20.36 -13.27
CA VAL A 333 -15.35 -19.63 -12.23
C VAL A 333 -16.83 -19.81 -12.36
N LEU A 334 -17.35 -19.65 -13.58
CA LEU A 334 -18.78 -19.84 -13.86
C LEU A 334 -19.21 -21.29 -13.65
N LEU A 335 -18.32 -22.25 -13.87
CA LEU A 335 -18.56 -23.67 -13.59
C LEU A 335 -18.52 -23.98 -12.08
N ALA A 336 -17.62 -23.33 -11.32
CA ALA A 336 -17.57 -23.46 -9.86
C ALA A 336 -18.76 -22.77 -9.17
N ALA A 337 -19.29 -21.71 -9.76
CA ALA A 337 -20.47 -20.98 -9.28
C ALA A 337 -21.80 -21.67 -9.65
N LYS A 338 -21.87 -23.01 -9.64
CA LYS A 338 -23.08 -23.78 -10.04
C LYS A 338 -24.32 -23.47 -9.21
N GLU A 339 -24.13 -23.04 -7.96
CA GLU A 339 -25.21 -22.75 -7.03
C GLU A 339 -25.62 -21.25 -6.99
N VAL A 340 -24.96 -20.43 -7.82
CA VAL A 340 -25.24 -18.99 -7.89
C VAL A 340 -26.29 -18.72 -8.95
N ASP A 341 -27.23 -17.81 -8.67
CA ASP A 341 -28.29 -17.44 -9.62
C ASP A 341 -27.72 -16.79 -10.90
N GLU A 342 -28.51 -16.82 -11.98
CA GLU A 342 -28.09 -16.38 -13.31
C GLU A 342 -27.81 -14.86 -13.40
N GLU A 343 -28.43 -14.04 -12.55
CA GLU A 343 -28.20 -12.59 -12.52
C GLU A 343 -26.85 -12.28 -11.90
N THR A 344 -26.51 -12.96 -10.80
CA THR A 344 -25.21 -12.86 -10.13
C THR A 344 -24.10 -13.40 -11.03
N LYS A 345 -24.29 -14.54 -11.73
CA LYS A 345 -23.35 -15.04 -12.74
C LYS A 345 -23.06 -14.01 -13.83
N LYS A 346 -24.10 -13.34 -14.35
CA LYS A 346 -23.93 -12.28 -15.34
C LYS A 346 -23.18 -11.07 -14.76
N GLY A 347 -23.44 -10.72 -13.51
CA GLY A 347 -22.73 -9.65 -12.79
C GLY A 347 -21.23 -9.97 -12.67
N ILE A 348 -20.89 -11.14 -12.15
CA ILE A 348 -19.50 -11.65 -12.05
C ILE A 348 -18.83 -11.63 -13.43
N GLN A 349 -19.48 -12.17 -14.44
CA GLN A 349 -18.97 -12.21 -15.80
C GLN A 349 -18.69 -10.83 -16.37
N LYS A 350 -19.62 -9.88 -16.17
CA LYS A 350 -19.46 -8.49 -16.63
C LYS A 350 -18.30 -7.78 -15.94
N THR A 351 -18.12 -8.01 -14.67
CA THR A 351 -17.07 -7.34 -13.90
C THR A 351 -15.69 -7.93 -14.16
N ILE A 352 -15.57 -9.24 -14.23
CA ILE A 352 -14.33 -9.89 -14.65
C ILE A 352 -13.96 -9.43 -16.06
N HIS A 353 -14.94 -9.38 -16.97
CA HIS A 353 -14.71 -8.85 -18.32
C HIS A 353 -14.25 -7.39 -18.32
N LEU A 354 -14.89 -6.54 -17.52
CA LEU A 354 -14.50 -5.13 -17.38
C LEU A 354 -13.10 -4.97 -16.79
N PHE A 355 -12.78 -5.74 -15.75
CA PHE A 355 -11.45 -5.75 -15.14
C PHE A 355 -10.37 -6.14 -16.16
N PHE A 356 -10.62 -7.21 -16.94
CA PHE A 356 -9.68 -7.66 -17.97
C PHE A 356 -9.60 -6.72 -19.17
N GLN A 357 -10.69 -6.07 -19.57
CA GLN A 357 -10.63 -5.01 -20.59
C GLN A 357 -9.71 -3.87 -20.14
N ILE A 358 -9.85 -3.42 -18.91
CA ILE A 358 -8.99 -2.37 -18.33
C ILE A 358 -7.52 -2.83 -18.32
N LEU A 359 -7.27 -4.07 -17.90
CA LEU A 359 -5.92 -4.64 -17.87
C LEU A 359 -5.32 -4.74 -19.28
N LEU A 360 -6.08 -5.27 -20.25
CA LEU A 360 -5.66 -5.40 -21.64
C LEU A 360 -5.45 -4.04 -22.34
N GLU A 361 -6.28 -3.05 -22.09
CA GLU A 361 -6.08 -1.68 -22.60
C GLU A 361 -4.78 -1.09 -22.06
N ASN A 362 -4.47 -1.32 -20.79
CA ASN A 362 -3.21 -0.89 -20.19
C ASN A 362 -2.00 -1.61 -20.79
N LEU A 363 -2.10 -2.92 -21.00
CA LEU A 363 -1.03 -3.72 -21.62
C LEU A 363 -0.76 -3.33 -23.09
N LYS A 364 -1.79 -3.00 -23.86
CA LYS A 364 -1.65 -2.53 -25.24
C LYS A 364 -0.99 -1.15 -25.38
N MET A 365 -1.07 -0.33 -24.31
CA MET A 365 -0.56 1.04 -24.34
C MET A 365 0.87 1.20 -23.79
N GLY A 366 1.45 0.22 -23.10
CA GLY A 366 2.74 0.40 -22.43
C GLY A 366 3.60 -0.83 -22.17
N GLY A 367 3.18 -2.03 -22.60
CA GLY A 367 3.89 -3.28 -22.28
C GLY A 367 3.60 -3.80 -20.86
N TRP A 368 4.15 -4.96 -20.50
CA TRP A 368 4.01 -5.55 -19.16
C TRP A 368 4.63 -4.66 -18.07
N PRO A 369 3.95 -4.53 -16.92
CA PRO A 369 4.50 -3.77 -15.77
C PRO A 369 5.84 -4.31 -15.24
N TRP A 370 6.18 -5.53 -15.62
CA TRP A 370 7.26 -6.33 -15.05
C TRP A 370 8.45 -6.57 -16.02
N GLN A 371 8.43 -6.07 -17.23
CA GLN A 371 9.61 -6.10 -18.08
C GLN A 371 10.48 -4.87 -17.79
N GLU A 372 11.65 -5.13 -17.21
CA GLU A 372 12.73 -4.17 -17.10
C GLU A 372 13.09 -3.66 -18.51
N GLN A 373 13.03 -2.35 -18.71
CA GLN A 373 13.83 -1.66 -19.73
C GLN A 373 15.10 -1.17 -19.08
#